data_cff818716b95e6b98abfee927d7602ad
#
_entry.id   cff818716b95e6b98abfee927d7602ad
#
_cell.length_a   1.000
_cell.length_b   1.000
_cell.length_c   1.000
_cell.angle_alpha   90.00
_cell.angle_beta   90.00
_cell.angle_gamma   90.00
#
_symmetry.space_group_name_H-M   'P 1'
#
loop_
_entity.id
_entity.type
_entity.pdbx_description
1 polymer ?
#
loop_
_entity_poly.entity_id
_entity_poly.type
_entity_poly.pdbx_seq_one_letter_code
_entity_poly.pdbx_strand_id
1 'polypeptide(L)'
;MNLNYSRFFKINLYLRNIIEMNKYLVYMLFFMIAVKGFSQDEKKNQFSFGAGYFYGNIYEHNPDISHLIKGHPTGLFLMFNKKTFGLKEWEKKYNYPDWGLSLSYQNFKNTVLGNNYSLYGHYSFYFLKRNLQLSLGTGLAYNTNPYNENSNFSNNAYGSKILSSSFIKINYIKENSWNGFGFQAGILFLHYSNGNVKAPNTSTNSLLLNVGVNYQLDYKSTPTYHTEKDSVNYSERVKFNLVYRFGWNQSDVIGSDTYPLYVFSVFADKRLNYYNTLQLGADVFISKYLEEFIKYRAIAYPEFELSGDEDYKRVGIFVGHELRINRTAISSQIGYYAYFPYEFSERIYLRFGLKRYLYKDKLFAVISLKSHLAQAEAIEFGFGLRL
;
A
#
# COMPACT_ATOMS: atom_id res chain seq x y z
N MET A 1 10.50 -58.39 -8.49
CA MET A 1 9.73 -57.53 -7.56
C MET A 1 9.95 -56.02 -7.81
N ASN A 2 10.17 -55.58 -9.07
CA ASN A 2 10.58 -54.19 -9.38
C ASN A 2 9.64 -53.48 -10.37
N LEU A 3 8.43 -53.99 -10.64
CA LEU A 3 7.52 -53.38 -11.62
C LEU A 3 6.40 -52.49 -11.02
N ASN A 4 6.21 -52.52 -9.70
CA ASN A 4 5.12 -51.74 -9.07
C ASN A 4 5.53 -50.32 -8.59
N TYR A 5 6.80 -50.06 -8.34
CA TYR A 5 7.24 -48.76 -7.89
C TYR A 5 7.19 -47.67 -8.97
N SER A 6 7.48 -48.00 -10.21
CA SER A 6 7.47 -47.01 -11.32
C SER A 6 6.06 -46.57 -11.72
N ARG A 7 5.04 -47.44 -11.56
CA ARG A 7 3.63 -47.10 -11.80
C ARG A 7 3.07 -46.18 -10.69
N PHE A 8 3.40 -46.42 -9.44
CA PHE A 8 2.98 -45.57 -8.32
C PHE A 8 3.57 -44.15 -8.41
N PHE A 9 4.81 -44.04 -8.85
CA PHE A 9 5.48 -42.75 -9.03
C PHE A 9 4.88 -41.92 -10.17
N LYS A 10 4.52 -42.57 -11.29
CA LYS A 10 3.83 -41.94 -12.42
C LYS A 10 2.41 -41.48 -12.07
N ILE A 11 1.66 -42.26 -11.31
CA ILE A 11 0.31 -41.91 -10.86
C ILE A 11 0.34 -40.70 -9.91
N ASN A 12 1.29 -40.65 -8.97
CA ASN A 12 1.46 -39.51 -8.09
C ASN A 12 1.88 -38.23 -8.82
N LEU A 13 2.73 -38.33 -9.83
CA LEU A 13 3.12 -37.21 -10.67
C LEU A 13 1.93 -36.67 -11.50
N TYR A 14 1.09 -37.60 -12.02
CA TYR A 14 -0.12 -37.26 -12.79
C TYR A 14 -1.19 -36.57 -11.90
N LEU A 15 -1.41 -37.06 -10.70
CA LEU A 15 -2.34 -36.46 -9.71
C LEU A 15 -1.83 -35.08 -9.23
N ARG A 16 -0.54 -34.94 -9.06
CA ARG A 16 0.07 -33.64 -8.67
C ARG A 16 -0.10 -32.59 -9.77
N ASN A 17 0.08 -32.97 -11.04
CA ASN A 17 -0.13 -32.10 -12.19
C ASN A 17 -1.61 -31.71 -12.38
N ILE A 18 -2.55 -32.64 -12.11
CA ILE A 18 -4.01 -32.36 -12.17
C ILE A 18 -4.41 -31.37 -11.02
N ILE A 19 -3.84 -31.52 -9.84
CA ILE A 19 -4.11 -30.64 -8.71
C ILE A 19 -3.54 -29.24 -8.98
N GLU A 20 -2.35 -29.13 -9.54
CA GLU A 20 -1.72 -27.87 -9.96
C GLU A 20 -2.53 -27.20 -11.07
N MET A 21 -2.97 -27.96 -12.09
CA MET A 21 -3.78 -27.45 -13.19
C MET A 21 -5.15 -26.94 -12.71
N ASN A 22 -5.77 -27.58 -11.72
CA ASN A 22 -7.01 -27.12 -11.11
C ASN A 22 -6.83 -25.80 -10.32
N LYS A 23 -5.68 -25.56 -9.72
CA LYS A 23 -5.39 -24.27 -9.08
C LYS A 23 -5.37 -23.11 -10.09
N TYR A 24 -4.74 -23.30 -11.24
CA TYR A 24 -4.73 -22.26 -12.29
C TYR A 24 -6.12 -22.05 -12.90
N LEU A 25 -6.94 -23.11 -13.01
CA LEU A 25 -8.32 -23.00 -13.45
C LEU A 25 -9.18 -22.20 -12.45
N VAL A 26 -9.00 -22.43 -11.16
CA VAL A 26 -9.66 -21.67 -10.08
C VAL A 26 -9.21 -20.22 -10.08
N TYR A 27 -7.93 -19.93 -10.26
CA TYR A 27 -7.42 -18.55 -10.36
C TYR A 27 -7.94 -17.85 -11.63
N MET A 28 -8.03 -18.56 -12.75
CA MET A 28 -8.60 -18.04 -13.99
C MET A 28 -10.12 -17.80 -13.87
N LEU A 29 -10.85 -18.66 -13.15
CA LEU A 29 -12.26 -18.46 -12.83
C LEU A 29 -12.48 -17.27 -11.90
N PHE A 30 -11.64 -17.11 -10.86
CA PHE A 30 -11.66 -15.94 -9.96
C PHE A 30 -11.35 -14.64 -10.73
N PHE A 31 -10.40 -14.68 -11.66
CA PHE A 31 -10.08 -13.55 -12.53
C PHE A 31 -11.24 -13.22 -13.47
N MET A 32 -11.89 -14.23 -14.07
CA MET A 32 -13.09 -14.04 -14.92
C MET A 32 -14.30 -13.53 -14.15
N ILE A 33 -14.50 -13.94 -12.90
CA ILE A 33 -15.58 -13.43 -12.03
C ILE A 33 -15.29 -11.98 -11.64
N ALA A 34 -14.02 -11.63 -11.37
CA ALA A 34 -13.62 -10.24 -11.11
C ALA A 34 -13.86 -9.33 -12.32
N VAL A 35 -13.66 -9.83 -13.55
CA VAL A 35 -13.91 -9.11 -14.80
C VAL A 35 -15.40 -8.92 -15.09
N LYS A 36 -16.27 -9.90 -14.76
CA LYS A 36 -17.73 -9.78 -14.95
C LYS A 36 -18.42 -8.78 -14.03
N GLY A 37 -17.80 -8.42 -12.91
CA GLY A 37 -18.29 -7.37 -12.00
C GLY A 37 -18.27 -5.95 -12.60
N PHE A 38 -17.72 -5.75 -13.79
CA PHE A 38 -17.62 -4.46 -14.48
C PHE A 38 -18.65 -4.24 -15.58
N SER A 39 -19.58 -5.20 -15.82
CA SER A 39 -20.56 -5.07 -16.88
C SER A 39 -21.98 -5.01 -16.32
N GLN A 40 -22.52 -3.79 -16.20
CA GLN A 40 -23.92 -3.41 -16.42
C GLN A 40 -24.16 -1.97 -15.92
N ASP A 41 -23.88 -1.00 -16.82
CA ASP A 41 -24.60 0.27 -16.92
C ASP A 41 -24.36 0.81 -18.32
N GLU A 42 -25.42 1.06 -19.09
CA GLU A 42 -25.38 1.55 -20.47
C GLU A 42 -24.81 2.99 -20.64
N LYS A 43 -24.14 3.53 -19.64
CA LYS A 43 -23.42 4.80 -19.73
C LYS A 43 -21.99 4.52 -20.12
N LYS A 44 -21.57 4.96 -21.30
CA LYS A 44 -20.25 4.79 -21.92
C LYS A 44 -19.13 4.89 -20.88
N ASN A 45 -18.64 3.73 -20.43
CA ASN A 45 -17.41 3.67 -19.64
C ASN A 45 -16.28 4.15 -20.53
N GLN A 46 -15.68 5.28 -20.22
CA GLN A 46 -14.53 5.77 -20.95
C GLN A 46 -13.26 5.38 -20.20
N PHE A 47 -12.32 4.85 -20.95
CA PHE A 47 -11.03 4.42 -20.44
C PHE A 47 -9.90 5.16 -21.14
N SER A 48 -8.79 5.33 -20.44
CA SER A 48 -7.56 5.83 -21.02
C SER A 48 -6.36 5.00 -20.56
N PHE A 49 -5.35 4.96 -21.42
CA PHE A 49 -4.06 4.34 -21.14
C PHE A 49 -2.99 5.42 -21.03
N GLY A 50 -2.05 5.23 -20.12
CA GLY A 50 -0.83 6.02 -20.05
C GLY A 50 0.39 5.10 -20.10
N ALA A 51 1.41 5.50 -20.83
CA ALA A 51 2.70 4.84 -20.83
C ALA A 51 3.80 5.89 -20.72
N GLY A 52 4.73 5.70 -19.80
CA GLY A 52 5.82 6.63 -19.57
C GLY A 52 7.12 5.93 -19.24
N TYR A 53 8.22 6.58 -19.59
CA TYR A 53 9.56 6.24 -19.17
C TYR A 53 9.96 7.19 -18.05
N PHE A 54 10.73 6.70 -17.09
CA PHE A 54 11.27 7.52 -16.01
C PHE A 54 12.75 7.28 -15.78
N TYR A 55 13.40 8.33 -15.25
CA TYR A 55 14.82 8.39 -14.92
C TYR A 55 15.01 9.30 -13.71
N GLY A 56 15.91 8.97 -12.78
CA GLY A 56 16.22 9.85 -11.65
C GLY A 56 17.17 9.24 -10.62
N ASN A 57 16.90 9.50 -9.34
CA ASN A 57 17.78 9.14 -8.24
C ASN A 57 17.05 8.43 -7.12
N ILE A 58 17.78 7.56 -6.41
CA ILE A 58 17.38 7.12 -5.08
C ILE A 58 17.70 8.27 -4.11
N TYR A 59 16.70 8.69 -3.33
CA TYR A 59 16.87 9.68 -2.27
C TYR A 59 17.46 9.01 -1.04
N GLU A 60 18.60 9.50 -0.60
CA GLU A 60 19.25 9.05 0.63
C GLU A 60 18.51 9.61 1.85
N HIS A 61 17.59 8.84 2.39
CA HIS A 61 16.80 9.20 3.57
C HIS A 61 17.34 8.57 4.86
N ASN A 62 18.31 7.66 4.72
CA ASN A 62 19.03 6.98 5.80
C ASN A 62 20.46 6.70 5.32
N PRO A 63 21.52 7.06 6.09
CA PRO A 63 22.91 6.78 5.73
C PRO A 63 23.21 5.31 5.44
N ASP A 64 22.46 4.40 6.04
CA ASP A 64 22.66 2.95 5.87
C ASP A 64 22.44 2.46 4.43
N ILE A 65 21.72 3.21 3.58
CA ILE A 65 21.53 2.87 2.16
C ILE A 65 22.52 3.51 1.21
N SER A 66 23.46 4.36 1.70
CA SER A 66 24.39 5.13 0.84
C SER A 66 25.19 4.22 -0.08
N HIS A 67 25.63 3.06 0.41
CA HIS A 67 26.38 2.07 -0.37
C HIS A 67 25.57 1.42 -1.49
N LEU A 68 24.24 1.51 -1.46
CA LEU A 68 23.33 1.01 -2.50
C LEU A 68 23.03 2.03 -3.59
N ILE A 69 23.35 3.32 -3.38
CA ILE A 69 23.10 4.40 -4.34
C ILE A 69 24.27 4.47 -5.32
N LYS A 70 24.26 3.59 -6.34
CA LYS A 70 25.36 3.45 -7.29
C LYS A 70 25.06 3.95 -8.70
N GLY A 71 23.79 4.20 -9.01
CA GLY A 71 23.37 4.58 -10.35
C GLY A 71 22.03 5.30 -10.37
N HIS A 72 21.61 5.67 -11.56
CA HIS A 72 20.35 6.36 -11.78
C HIS A 72 19.25 5.36 -12.14
N PRO A 73 18.25 5.12 -11.30
CA PRO A 73 17.12 4.27 -11.61
C PRO A 73 16.40 4.70 -12.88
N THR A 74 16.02 3.71 -13.69
CA THR A 74 15.22 3.90 -14.90
C THR A 74 14.07 2.91 -14.90
N GLY A 75 13.03 3.19 -15.68
CA GLY A 75 11.97 2.21 -15.84
C GLY A 75 10.78 2.68 -16.64
N LEU A 76 9.74 1.87 -16.61
CA LEU A 76 8.48 2.08 -17.30
C LEU A 76 7.33 2.19 -16.30
N PHE A 77 6.38 3.06 -16.59
CA PHE A 77 5.17 3.24 -15.80
C PHE A 77 3.96 3.21 -16.72
N LEU A 78 3.09 2.22 -16.51
CA LEU A 78 1.86 2.04 -17.30
C LEU A 78 0.66 2.34 -16.41
N MET A 79 -0.35 2.99 -16.95
CA MET A 79 -1.60 3.31 -16.27
C MET A 79 -2.79 2.90 -17.10
N PHE A 80 -3.75 2.26 -16.47
CA PHE A 80 -5.08 2.01 -17.03
C PHE A 80 -6.08 2.74 -16.16
N ASN A 81 -6.77 3.75 -16.73
CA ASN A 81 -7.67 4.63 -16.00
C ASN A 81 -9.11 4.44 -16.48
N LYS A 82 -10.02 4.38 -15.53
CA LYS A 82 -11.44 4.60 -15.74
C LYS A 82 -11.76 6.06 -15.45
N LYS A 83 -12.26 6.79 -16.45
CA LYS A 83 -12.66 8.19 -16.33
C LYS A 83 -13.97 8.32 -15.57
N THR A 84 -14.16 9.43 -14.87
CA THR A 84 -15.41 9.78 -14.19
C THR A 84 -16.01 11.07 -14.77
N PHE A 85 -17.34 11.16 -14.74
CA PHE A 85 -18.08 12.26 -15.38
C PHE A 85 -19.14 12.90 -14.48
N GLY A 86 -19.09 12.63 -13.17
CA GLY A 86 -20.00 13.21 -12.20
C GLY A 86 -21.33 12.47 -12.03
N LEU A 87 -21.39 11.18 -12.38
CA LEU A 87 -22.55 10.32 -12.12
C LEU A 87 -22.76 10.10 -10.62
N LYS A 88 -21.69 10.15 -9.84
CA LYS A 88 -21.71 10.03 -8.39
C LYS A 88 -21.23 11.32 -7.76
N GLU A 89 -21.76 11.65 -6.58
CA GLU A 89 -21.41 12.88 -5.86
C GLU A 89 -19.89 13.04 -5.61
N TRP A 90 -19.20 11.94 -5.23
CA TRP A 90 -17.76 11.99 -5.01
C TRP A 90 -16.98 12.38 -6.27
N GLU A 91 -17.45 12.00 -7.47
CA GLU A 91 -16.82 12.35 -8.75
C GLU A 91 -16.86 13.86 -8.98
N LYS A 92 -18.01 14.48 -8.73
CA LYS A 92 -18.23 15.93 -8.84
C LYS A 92 -17.40 16.69 -7.81
N LYS A 93 -17.42 16.20 -6.56
CA LYS A 93 -16.74 16.86 -5.44
C LYS A 93 -15.21 16.82 -5.55
N TYR A 94 -14.64 15.80 -6.19
CA TYR A 94 -13.21 15.67 -6.45
C TYR A 94 -12.79 16.11 -7.86
N ASN A 95 -13.63 16.88 -8.55
CA ASN A 95 -13.36 17.41 -9.89
C ASN A 95 -13.07 16.32 -10.92
N TYR A 96 -13.92 15.29 -10.94
CA TYR A 96 -13.94 14.18 -11.89
C TYR A 96 -12.60 13.41 -11.94
N PRO A 97 -12.18 12.80 -10.84
CA PRO A 97 -10.92 12.07 -10.79
C PRO A 97 -11.02 10.77 -11.58
N ASP A 98 -9.94 10.35 -12.17
CA ASP A 98 -9.82 9.01 -12.72
C ASP A 98 -9.36 8.04 -11.63
N TRP A 99 -9.66 6.74 -11.82
CA TRP A 99 -9.15 5.69 -10.95
C TRP A 99 -8.84 4.44 -11.75
N GLY A 100 -7.94 3.60 -11.27
CA GLY A 100 -7.60 2.41 -12.03
C GLY A 100 -6.44 1.63 -11.46
N LEU A 101 -5.71 0.96 -12.37
CA LEU A 101 -4.55 0.14 -12.08
C LEU A 101 -3.31 0.72 -12.75
N SER A 102 -2.17 0.59 -12.09
CA SER A 102 -0.87 0.95 -12.65
C SER A 102 0.11 -0.19 -12.49
N LEU A 103 1.02 -0.31 -13.46
CA LEU A 103 2.16 -1.21 -13.42
C LEU A 103 3.44 -0.38 -13.51
N SER A 104 4.47 -0.75 -12.75
CA SER A 104 5.80 -0.19 -12.95
C SER A 104 6.87 -1.28 -12.97
N TYR A 105 7.88 -1.02 -13.78
CA TYR A 105 9.15 -1.74 -13.78
C TYR A 105 10.24 -0.73 -13.45
N GLN A 106 11.01 -0.96 -12.39
CA GLN A 106 12.16 -0.13 -12.01
C GLN A 106 13.43 -0.96 -11.99
N ASN A 107 14.41 -0.52 -12.80
CA ASN A 107 15.77 -1.01 -12.76
C ASN A 107 16.62 -0.01 -11.96
N PHE A 108 17.16 -0.46 -10.83
CA PHE A 108 17.97 0.38 -9.95
C PHE A 108 19.39 0.65 -10.47
N LYS A 109 19.80 0.02 -11.58
CA LYS A 109 21.19 0.05 -12.08
C LYS A 109 22.20 -0.41 -11.01
N ASN A 110 21.76 -1.28 -10.13
CA ASN A 110 22.54 -1.88 -9.06
C ASN A 110 22.08 -3.33 -8.87
N THR A 111 22.99 -4.27 -9.07
CA THR A 111 22.71 -5.72 -8.96
C THR A 111 22.33 -6.13 -7.55
N VAL A 112 22.84 -5.44 -6.52
CA VAL A 112 22.50 -5.71 -5.11
C VAL A 112 21.01 -5.41 -4.85
N LEU A 113 20.47 -4.28 -5.33
CA LEU A 113 19.06 -3.94 -5.20
C LEU A 113 18.16 -4.75 -6.14
N GLY A 114 18.71 -5.25 -7.26
CA GLY A 114 17.93 -5.93 -8.29
C GLY A 114 16.98 -5.01 -9.04
N ASN A 115 15.80 -5.52 -9.39
CA ASN A 115 14.74 -4.80 -10.08
C ASN A 115 13.42 -4.97 -9.34
N ASN A 116 12.53 -3.98 -9.44
CA ASN A 116 11.18 -4.05 -8.90
C ASN A 116 10.12 -4.07 -10.00
N TYR A 117 9.15 -4.98 -9.87
CA TYR A 117 7.93 -5.05 -10.66
C TYR A 117 6.76 -4.77 -9.74
N SER A 118 5.93 -3.78 -10.04
CA SER A 118 4.90 -3.33 -9.12
C SER A 118 3.53 -3.26 -9.77
N LEU A 119 2.50 -3.55 -8.97
CA LEU A 119 1.09 -3.38 -9.32
C LEU A 119 0.43 -2.49 -8.26
N TYR A 120 -0.26 -1.44 -8.71
CA TYR A 120 -0.93 -0.47 -7.85
C TYR A 120 -2.40 -0.31 -8.20
N GLY A 121 -3.24 -0.04 -7.18
CA GLY A 121 -4.49 0.70 -7.35
C GLY A 121 -4.22 2.19 -7.19
N HIS A 122 -4.84 3.03 -8.01
CA HIS A 122 -4.61 4.46 -7.95
C HIS A 122 -5.86 5.32 -8.14
N TYR A 123 -5.75 6.58 -7.68
CA TYR A 123 -6.61 7.70 -8.06
C TYR A 123 -5.75 8.80 -8.70
N SER A 124 -6.33 9.47 -9.73
CA SER A 124 -5.74 10.61 -10.41
C SER A 124 -6.67 11.80 -10.31
N PHE A 125 -6.21 12.88 -9.67
CA PHE A 125 -6.92 14.13 -9.49
C PHE A 125 -6.41 15.16 -10.48
N TYR A 126 -7.30 16.03 -10.96
CA TYR A 126 -6.98 16.99 -12.01
C TYR A 126 -7.24 18.42 -11.56
N PHE A 127 -6.28 19.29 -11.90
CA PHE A 127 -6.30 20.71 -11.64
C PHE A 127 -6.03 21.49 -12.93
N LEU A 128 -6.12 22.82 -12.89
CA LEU A 128 -5.78 23.71 -14.00
C LEU A 128 -6.42 23.28 -15.34
N LYS A 129 -7.75 23.12 -15.35
CA LYS A 129 -8.51 22.64 -16.52
C LYS A 129 -8.00 21.29 -17.05
N ARG A 130 -7.67 20.37 -16.15
CA ARG A 130 -7.11 19.03 -16.39
C ARG A 130 -5.70 18.99 -16.99
N ASN A 131 -4.97 20.12 -16.98
CA ASN A 131 -3.58 20.12 -17.45
C ASN A 131 -2.56 19.74 -16.36
N LEU A 132 -2.93 19.75 -15.09
CA LEU A 132 -2.12 19.26 -13.97
C LEU A 132 -2.79 18.03 -13.36
N GLN A 133 -2.06 16.90 -13.35
CA GLN A 133 -2.50 15.63 -12.78
C GLN A 133 -1.69 15.32 -11.52
N LEU A 134 -2.39 15.02 -10.42
CA LEU A 134 -1.83 14.38 -9.22
C LEU A 134 -2.36 12.97 -9.13
N SER A 135 -1.50 11.97 -9.27
CA SER A 135 -1.87 10.56 -9.09
C SER A 135 -1.23 9.99 -7.83
N LEU A 136 -2.04 9.30 -7.05
CA LEU A 136 -1.63 8.62 -5.82
C LEU A 136 -2.00 7.16 -5.94
N GLY A 137 -1.06 6.27 -5.66
CA GLY A 137 -1.32 4.84 -5.72
C GLY A 137 -0.53 4.06 -4.68
N THR A 138 -1.09 2.92 -4.31
CA THR A 138 -0.44 1.96 -3.43
C THR A 138 -0.73 0.54 -3.87
N GLY A 139 0.17 -0.38 -3.56
CA GLY A 139 0.07 -1.76 -3.97
C GLY A 139 1.25 -2.60 -3.52
N LEU A 140 1.57 -3.59 -4.32
CA LEU A 140 2.64 -4.54 -4.04
C LEU A 140 3.71 -4.48 -5.13
N ALA A 141 4.93 -4.80 -4.73
CA ALA A 141 6.05 -4.97 -5.64
C ALA A 141 6.74 -6.32 -5.41
N TYR A 142 7.31 -6.86 -6.48
CA TYR A 142 8.20 -8.01 -6.45
C TYR A 142 9.62 -7.54 -6.73
N ASN A 143 10.52 -7.78 -5.77
CA ASN A 143 11.96 -7.54 -5.91
C ASN A 143 12.68 -8.79 -6.37
N THR A 144 13.57 -8.65 -7.34
CA THR A 144 14.30 -9.79 -7.93
C THR A 144 15.49 -10.26 -7.10
N ASN A 145 16.07 -9.42 -6.25
CA ASN A 145 17.30 -9.74 -5.50
C ASN A 145 17.26 -9.17 -4.07
N PRO A 146 16.40 -9.68 -3.16
CA PRO A 146 16.36 -9.25 -1.77
C PRO A 146 17.61 -9.69 -1.01
N TYR A 147 17.72 -9.28 0.24
CA TYR A 147 18.73 -9.74 1.17
C TYR A 147 18.81 -11.28 1.21
N ASN A 148 20.02 -11.77 1.18
CA ASN A 148 20.36 -13.18 1.44
C ASN A 148 21.75 -13.23 2.08
N GLU A 149 21.86 -13.90 3.22
CA GLU A 149 23.07 -13.95 4.03
C GLU A 149 24.31 -14.51 3.27
N ASN A 150 24.07 -15.43 2.32
CA ASN A 150 25.14 -16.09 1.58
C ASN A 150 25.46 -15.42 0.24
N SER A 151 24.45 -14.85 -0.44
CA SER A 151 24.61 -14.38 -1.83
C SER A 151 24.37 -12.88 -2.03
N ASN A 152 23.70 -12.20 -1.09
CA ASN A 152 23.35 -10.78 -1.21
C ASN A 152 23.24 -10.08 0.17
N PHE A 153 24.24 -10.27 1.02
CA PHE A 153 24.27 -9.70 2.37
C PHE A 153 24.32 -8.16 2.38
N SER A 154 24.78 -7.54 1.31
CA SER A 154 24.87 -6.08 1.19
C SER A 154 23.51 -5.40 0.96
N ASN A 155 22.43 -6.14 0.66
CA ASN A 155 21.12 -5.55 0.48
C ASN A 155 20.40 -5.36 1.82
N ASN A 156 20.67 -4.25 2.50
CA ASN A 156 19.94 -3.90 3.72
C ASN A 156 18.60 -3.21 3.47
N ALA A 157 18.24 -2.92 2.20
CA ALA A 157 16.99 -2.27 1.86
C ALA A 157 15.78 -3.21 1.91
N TYR A 158 15.95 -4.48 1.49
CA TYR A 158 14.83 -5.40 1.29
C TYR A 158 15.10 -6.79 1.84
N GLY A 159 14.51 -7.15 2.96
CA GLY A 159 14.61 -8.49 3.55
C GLY A 159 13.71 -9.54 2.87
N SER A 160 12.78 -9.14 1.99
CA SER A 160 11.82 -10.03 1.34
C SER A 160 11.63 -9.72 -0.14
N LYS A 161 11.15 -10.72 -0.92
CA LYS A 161 10.82 -10.54 -2.34
C LYS A 161 9.55 -9.72 -2.55
N ILE A 162 8.57 -9.83 -1.66
CA ILE A 162 7.33 -9.08 -1.72
C ILE A 162 7.47 -7.85 -0.86
N LEU A 163 7.19 -6.70 -1.45
CA LEU A 163 7.27 -5.38 -0.84
C LEU A 163 5.91 -4.69 -0.93
N SER A 164 5.61 -3.85 0.02
CA SER A 164 4.64 -2.77 -0.14
C SER A 164 5.26 -1.69 -1.00
N SER A 165 4.48 -1.10 -1.88
CA SER A 165 4.93 0.01 -2.71
C SER A 165 3.87 1.08 -2.82
N SER A 166 4.31 2.33 -2.87
CA SER A 166 3.43 3.48 -3.06
C SER A 166 4.06 4.48 -4.01
N PHE A 167 3.22 5.24 -4.72
CA PHE A 167 3.72 6.30 -5.58
C PHE A 167 2.92 7.59 -5.45
N ILE A 168 3.61 8.69 -5.72
CA ILE A 168 3.04 10.01 -5.96
C ILE A 168 3.56 10.46 -7.32
N LYS A 169 2.66 10.81 -8.23
CA LYS A 169 3.01 11.31 -9.57
C LYS A 169 2.33 12.65 -9.82
N ILE A 170 3.12 13.67 -10.14
CA ILE A 170 2.66 15.01 -10.49
C ILE A 170 3.11 15.30 -11.91
N ASN A 171 2.16 15.41 -12.84
CA ASN A 171 2.45 15.60 -14.25
C ASN A 171 1.69 16.80 -14.81
N TYR A 172 2.36 17.54 -15.68
CA TYR A 172 1.66 18.24 -16.75
C TYR A 172 1.14 17.19 -17.72
N ILE A 173 -0.14 17.28 -18.08
CA ILE A 173 -0.79 16.33 -18.98
C ILE A 173 -1.61 17.09 -20.03
N LYS A 174 -1.49 16.67 -21.27
CA LYS A 174 -2.35 17.11 -22.36
C LYS A 174 -3.03 15.88 -22.94
N GLU A 175 -4.35 15.81 -22.77
CA GLU A 175 -5.17 14.73 -23.31
C GLU A 175 -5.61 15.04 -24.74
N ASN A 176 -5.78 14.00 -25.57
CA ASN A 176 -6.40 14.06 -26.90
C ASN A 176 -5.84 15.18 -27.80
N SER A 177 -4.54 15.33 -27.87
CA SER A 177 -3.88 16.33 -28.72
C SER A 177 -3.91 15.95 -30.21
N TRP A 178 -3.89 14.65 -30.51
CA TRP A 178 -3.94 14.11 -31.85
C TRP A 178 -4.57 12.70 -31.86
N ASN A 179 -5.76 12.58 -32.44
CA ASN A 179 -6.49 11.29 -32.59
C ASN A 179 -6.50 10.40 -31.36
N GLY A 180 -6.81 10.96 -30.19
CA GLY A 180 -6.84 10.25 -28.92
C GLY A 180 -5.50 10.25 -28.17
N PHE A 181 -4.39 10.49 -28.85
CA PHE A 181 -3.08 10.58 -28.23
C PHE A 181 -2.88 11.94 -27.55
N GLY A 182 -2.17 11.91 -26.45
CA GLY A 182 -1.72 13.07 -25.70
C GLY A 182 -0.34 12.79 -25.12
N PHE A 183 0.21 13.74 -24.41
CA PHE A 183 1.51 13.62 -23.76
C PHE A 183 1.44 13.99 -22.30
N GLN A 184 2.43 13.55 -21.55
CA GLN A 184 2.58 13.85 -20.14
C GLN A 184 4.06 13.94 -19.76
N ALA A 185 4.40 14.84 -18.84
CA ALA A 185 5.73 14.95 -18.28
C ALA A 185 5.66 15.50 -16.86
N GLY A 186 6.56 15.08 -15.99
CA GLY A 186 6.58 15.56 -14.62
C GLY A 186 7.47 14.74 -13.69
N ILE A 187 7.06 14.65 -12.44
CA ILE A 187 7.81 14.02 -11.36
C ILE A 187 7.03 12.81 -10.84
N LEU A 188 7.79 11.73 -10.61
CA LEU A 188 7.31 10.49 -10.02
C LEU A 188 8.15 10.17 -8.78
N PHE A 189 7.50 10.00 -7.65
CA PHE A 189 8.09 9.47 -6.43
C PHE A 189 7.63 8.03 -6.24
N LEU A 190 8.59 7.09 -6.05
CA LEU A 190 8.32 5.69 -5.76
C LEU A 190 8.94 5.31 -4.41
N HIS A 191 8.15 4.67 -3.58
CA HIS A 191 8.57 4.11 -2.29
C HIS A 191 8.41 2.60 -2.30
N TYR A 192 9.42 1.88 -1.75
CA TYR A 192 9.42 0.43 -1.55
C TYR A 192 9.89 0.07 -0.15
N SER A 193 9.11 -0.75 0.55
CA SER A 193 9.40 -1.25 1.89
C SER A 193 8.68 -2.57 2.12
N ASN A 194 9.22 -3.46 2.93
CA ASN A 194 8.45 -4.63 3.36
C ASN A 194 7.65 -4.38 4.65
N GLY A 195 7.65 -3.13 5.17
CA GLY A 195 6.90 -2.75 6.36
C GLY A 195 7.36 -3.47 7.64
N ASN A 196 8.61 -3.83 7.68
CA ASN A 196 9.27 -4.55 8.78
C ASN A 196 8.74 -5.98 9.04
N VAL A 197 8.13 -6.59 8.03
CA VAL A 197 7.72 -8.01 8.11
C VAL A 197 8.94 -8.92 8.17
N LYS A 198 10.04 -8.53 7.52
CA LYS A 198 11.30 -9.26 7.52
C LYS A 198 12.49 -8.31 7.44
N ALA A 199 13.45 -8.44 8.37
CA ALA A 199 14.70 -7.69 8.35
C ALA A 199 15.64 -8.20 7.22
N PRO A 200 16.46 -7.32 6.65
CA PRO A 200 16.50 -5.87 6.85
C PRO A 200 15.38 -5.12 6.09
N ASN A 201 15.06 -3.90 6.50
CA ASN A 201 14.06 -3.07 5.85
C ASN A 201 14.41 -1.57 5.94
N THR A 202 15.56 -1.17 5.42
CA THR A 202 15.89 0.26 5.33
C THR A 202 15.09 0.98 4.24
N SER A 203 14.40 0.22 3.37
CA SER A 203 13.55 0.73 2.28
C SER A 203 14.29 1.52 1.19
N THR A 204 13.61 1.93 0.12
CA THR A 204 14.13 2.91 -0.85
C THR A 204 13.06 3.91 -1.24
N ASN A 205 13.49 5.14 -1.45
CA ASN A 205 12.72 6.24 -2.00
C ASN A 205 13.38 6.71 -3.28
N SER A 206 12.65 6.74 -4.40
CA SER A 206 13.17 7.21 -5.68
C SER A 206 12.44 8.47 -6.13
N LEU A 207 13.19 9.52 -6.46
CA LEU A 207 12.68 10.75 -7.07
C LEU A 207 13.07 10.75 -8.56
N LEU A 208 12.08 10.77 -9.42
CA LEU A 208 12.22 10.44 -10.82
C LEU A 208 11.53 11.50 -11.70
N LEU A 209 12.18 11.90 -12.77
CA LEU A 209 11.52 12.60 -13.88
C LEU A 209 10.84 11.58 -14.77
N ASN A 210 9.63 11.86 -15.24
CA ASN A 210 8.92 10.98 -16.15
C ASN A 210 8.40 11.74 -17.37
N VAL A 211 8.43 11.08 -18.52
CA VAL A 211 7.84 11.55 -19.77
C VAL A 211 7.07 10.40 -20.41
N GLY A 212 6.00 10.72 -21.11
CA GLY A 212 5.19 9.66 -21.69
C GLY A 212 4.05 10.16 -22.54
N VAL A 213 3.28 9.19 -23.00
CA VAL A 213 2.08 9.38 -23.80
C VAL A 213 0.86 8.91 -23.04
N ASN A 214 -0.29 9.48 -23.38
CA ASN A 214 -1.59 8.96 -22.95
C ASN A 214 -2.47 8.74 -24.19
N TYR A 215 -3.42 7.82 -24.08
CA TYR A 215 -4.36 7.51 -25.15
C TYR A 215 -5.76 7.35 -24.60
N GLN A 216 -6.73 8.03 -25.20
CA GLN A 216 -8.14 7.93 -24.87
C GLN A 216 -8.84 7.01 -25.86
N LEU A 217 -9.45 5.92 -25.38
CA LEU A 217 -10.14 4.95 -26.24
C LEU A 217 -11.31 5.58 -27.00
N ASP A 218 -12.11 6.40 -26.31
CA ASP A 218 -13.31 7.04 -26.87
C ASP A 218 -13.08 8.51 -27.26
N TYR A 219 -11.93 8.83 -27.86
CA TYR A 219 -11.50 10.19 -28.15
C TYR A 219 -12.44 10.99 -29.08
N LYS A 220 -13.25 10.28 -29.89
CA LYS A 220 -14.24 10.91 -30.79
C LYS A 220 -15.49 11.40 -30.07
N SER A 221 -15.76 10.88 -28.86
CA SER A 221 -16.92 11.29 -28.08
C SER A 221 -16.58 12.47 -27.18
N THR A 222 -17.34 13.57 -27.28
CA THR A 222 -17.23 14.69 -26.34
C THR A 222 -17.80 14.26 -24.98
N PRO A 223 -16.97 14.27 -23.91
CA PRO A 223 -17.47 13.91 -22.59
C PRO A 223 -18.45 14.95 -22.06
N THR A 224 -19.59 14.49 -21.58
CA THR A 224 -20.57 15.36 -20.90
C THR A 224 -20.38 15.21 -19.39
N TYR A 225 -20.02 16.30 -18.72
CA TYR A 225 -19.86 16.32 -17.27
C TYR A 225 -21.17 16.71 -16.58
N HIS A 226 -21.60 15.91 -15.61
CA HIS A 226 -22.72 16.25 -14.74
C HIS A 226 -22.22 17.20 -13.66
N THR A 227 -22.61 18.48 -13.75
CA THR A 227 -22.05 19.56 -12.92
C THR A 227 -22.93 19.92 -11.72
N GLU A 228 -24.19 19.48 -11.68
CA GLU A 228 -25.09 19.74 -10.56
C GLU A 228 -24.51 19.17 -9.28
N LYS A 229 -24.20 20.03 -8.32
CA LYS A 229 -23.69 19.67 -7.00
C LYS A 229 -24.81 19.78 -5.98
N ASP A 230 -24.96 18.73 -5.16
CA ASP A 230 -25.81 18.87 -3.98
C ASP A 230 -25.20 19.92 -3.04
N SER A 231 -25.99 20.95 -2.74
CA SER A 231 -25.61 22.03 -1.82
C SER A 231 -25.75 21.64 -0.34
N VAL A 232 -26.15 20.42 -0.05
CA VAL A 232 -26.39 19.95 1.31
C VAL A 232 -25.08 19.88 2.10
N ASN A 233 -25.04 20.63 3.20
CA ASN A 233 -23.99 20.50 4.19
C ASN A 233 -24.07 19.13 4.85
N TYR A 234 -23.14 18.25 4.52
CA TYR A 234 -23.11 16.90 5.04
C TYR A 234 -22.35 16.86 6.37
N SER A 235 -23.03 16.47 7.43
CA SER A 235 -22.43 16.20 8.74
C SER A 235 -23.15 15.02 9.39
N GLU A 236 -22.44 14.14 10.05
CA GLU A 236 -23.02 13.03 10.81
C GLU A 236 -22.90 13.27 12.31
N ARG A 237 -23.74 12.61 13.10
CA ARG A 237 -23.54 12.51 14.55
C ARG A 237 -22.25 11.77 14.84
N VAL A 238 -21.74 11.93 16.05
CA VAL A 238 -20.60 11.13 16.54
C VAL A 238 -20.96 9.65 16.46
N LYS A 239 -20.03 8.85 15.94
CA LYS A 239 -20.13 7.40 15.81
C LYS A 239 -18.99 6.74 16.54
N PHE A 240 -19.24 5.55 17.09
CA PHE A 240 -18.23 4.76 17.77
C PHE A 240 -17.74 3.63 16.86
N ASN A 241 -16.45 3.36 16.92
CA ASN A 241 -15.82 2.34 16.10
C ASN A 241 -15.09 1.34 16.98
N LEU A 242 -15.22 0.06 16.63
CA LEU A 242 -14.43 -1.04 17.17
C LEU A 242 -13.61 -1.62 16.03
N VAL A 243 -12.30 -1.72 16.19
CA VAL A 243 -11.40 -2.23 15.14
C VAL A 243 -10.46 -3.26 15.72
N TYR A 244 -10.40 -4.40 15.07
CA TYR A 244 -9.37 -5.40 15.27
C TYR A 244 -8.39 -5.36 14.13
N ARG A 245 -7.09 -5.29 14.46
CA ARG A 245 -6.00 -5.36 13.48
C ARG A 245 -5.04 -6.46 13.85
N PHE A 246 -4.42 -7.05 12.86
CA PHE A 246 -3.37 -8.04 12.99
C PHE A 246 -2.29 -7.79 11.95
N GLY A 247 -1.11 -8.28 12.20
CA GLY A 247 0.03 -8.19 11.30
C GLY A 247 1.14 -9.09 11.77
N TRP A 248 2.25 -9.00 11.09
CA TRP A 248 3.47 -9.68 11.44
C TRP A 248 4.61 -8.70 11.38
N ASN A 249 5.55 -8.80 12.30
CA ASN A 249 6.79 -8.06 12.23
C ASN A 249 7.95 -8.88 12.79
N GLN A 250 9.12 -8.51 12.36
CA GLN A 250 10.39 -9.01 12.84
C GLN A 250 11.10 -7.90 13.62
N SER A 251 11.92 -8.24 14.60
CA SER A 251 12.84 -7.26 15.18
C SER A 251 13.91 -6.86 14.15
N ASP A 252 14.62 -5.75 14.40
CA ASP A 252 15.73 -5.32 13.53
C ASP A 252 16.93 -6.30 13.55
N VAL A 253 16.87 -7.35 14.39
CA VAL A 253 17.88 -8.39 14.46
C VAL A 253 17.69 -9.34 13.27
N ILE A 254 18.63 -9.32 12.33
CA ILE A 254 18.65 -10.22 11.18
C ILE A 254 18.75 -11.66 11.68
N GLY A 255 17.91 -12.54 11.13
CA GLY A 255 17.86 -13.96 11.52
C GLY A 255 16.91 -14.26 12.69
N SER A 256 16.30 -13.23 13.32
CA SER A 256 15.20 -13.47 14.27
C SER A 256 13.93 -13.96 13.55
N ASP A 257 13.03 -14.60 14.31
CA ASP A 257 11.74 -15.05 13.75
C ASP A 257 10.78 -13.88 13.52
N THR A 258 9.75 -14.13 12.71
CA THR A 258 8.66 -13.21 12.48
C THR A 258 7.51 -13.55 13.43
N TYR A 259 7.03 -12.56 14.18
CA TYR A 259 6.03 -12.75 15.23
C TYR A 259 4.74 -12.01 14.91
N PRO A 260 3.58 -12.53 15.41
CA PRO A 260 2.31 -11.86 15.22
C PRO A 260 2.18 -10.60 16.10
N LEU A 261 1.45 -9.64 15.54
CA LEU A 261 1.00 -8.41 16.20
C LEU A 261 -0.52 -8.38 16.18
N TYR A 262 -1.12 -8.01 17.30
CA TYR A 262 -2.58 -7.79 17.44
C TYR A 262 -2.82 -6.40 18.00
N VAL A 263 -3.82 -5.70 17.45
CA VAL A 263 -4.22 -4.37 17.91
C VAL A 263 -5.72 -4.29 18.02
N PHE A 264 -6.20 -3.86 19.18
CA PHE A 264 -7.61 -3.56 19.44
C PHE A 264 -7.77 -2.05 19.59
N SER A 265 -8.68 -1.47 18.82
CA SER A 265 -8.93 -0.02 18.85
C SER A 265 -10.38 0.27 19.13
N VAL A 266 -10.62 1.25 20.00
CA VAL A 266 -11.94 1.83 20.25
C VAL A 266 -11.81 3.34 20.05
N PHE A 267 -12.65 3.92 19.21
CA PHE A 267 -12.61 5.36 18.96
C PHE A 267 -13.96 5.94 18.55
N ALA A 268 -14.15 7.21 18.90
CA ALA A 268 -15.22 8.03 18.36
C ALA A 268 -14.77 8.71 17.07
N ASP A 269 -15.66 8.80 16.10
CA ASP A 269 -15.46 9.61 14.90
C ASP A 269 -16.58 10.64 14.74
N LYS A 270 -16.21 11.80 14.19
CA LYS A 270 -17.12 12.86 13.80
C LYS A 270 -16.87 13.25 12.35
N ARG A 271 -17.79 12.90 11.47
CA ARG A 271 -17.73 13.34 10.08
C ARG A 271 -18.19 14.79 10.01
N LEU A 272 -17.26 15.70 9.68
CA LEU A 272 -17.48 17.15 9.65
C LEU A 272 -18.14 17.60 8.37
N ASN A 273 -17.76 16.99 7.24
CA ASN A 273 -18.27 17.28 5.91
C ASN A 273 -18.11 16.05 5.03
N TYR A 274 -18.35 16.20 3.74
CA TYR A 274 -18.28 15.10 2.77
C TYR A 274 -16.90 14.41 2.75
N TYR A 275 -15.82 15.15 2.98
CA TYR A 275 -14.44 14.69 2.84
C TYR A 275 -13.81 14.26 4.17
N ASN A 276 -14.07 15.01 5.24
CA ASN A 276 -13.26 15.02 6.45
C ASN A 276 -13.99 14.39 7.63
N THR A 277 -13.33 13.44 8.29
CA THR A 277 -13.77 12.83 9.54
C THR A 277 -12.65 12.96 10.55
N LEU A 278 -12.94 13.48 11.74
CA LEU A 278 -12.00 13.49 12.87
C LEU A 278 -12.22 12.24 13.72
N GLN A 279 -11.16 11.77 14.34
CA GLN A 279 -11.14 10.57 15.18
C GLN A 279 -10.43 10.86 16.50
N LEU A 280 -10.94 10.26 17.60
CA LEU A 280 -10.30 10.28 18.91
C LEU A 280 -10.54 8.93 19.57
N GLY A 281 -9.50 8.27 20.08
CA GLY A 281 -9.64 6.96 20.66
C GLY A 281 -8.40 6.41 21.32
N ALA A 282 -8.47 5.10 21.58
CA ALA A 282 -7.42 4.34 22.23
C ALA A 282 -7.14 3.03 21.48
N ASP A 283 -5.89 2.60 21.57
CA ASP A 283 -5.37 1.35 21.03
C ASP A 283 -4.76 0.51 22.16
N VAL A 284 -4.95 -0.80 22.09
CA VAL A 284 -4.22 -1.79 22.86
C VAL A 284 -3.38 -2.62 21.91
N PHE A 285 -2.08 -2.67 22.14
CA PHE A 285 -1.12 -3.41 21.29
C PHE A 285 -0.60 -4.63 22.04
N ILE A 286 -0.61 -5.77 21.35
CA ILE A 286 -0.04 -7.05 21.81
C ILE A 286 0.95 -7.49 20.71
N SER A 287 2.23 -7.21 20.91
CA SER A 287 3.27 -7.37 19.88
C SER A 287 4.26 -8.44 20.31
N LYS A 288 4.10 -9.67 19.80
CA LYS A 288 4.88 -10.83 20.25
C LYS A 288 6.38 -10.73 19.94
N TYR A 289 6.77 -9.99 18.88
CA TYR A 289 8.19 -9.75 18.64
C TYR A 289 8.84 -8.99 19.78
N LEU A 290 8.12 -8.07 20.43
CA LEU A 290 8.65 -7.24 21.52
C LEU A 290 8.91 -8.09 22.76
N GLU A 291 8.03 -9.07 23.05
CA GLU A 291 8.25 -10.05 24.12
C GLU A 291 9.56 -10.81 23.89
N GLU A 292 9.80 -11.32 22.69
CA GLU A 292 11.02 -12.06 22.38
C GLU A 292 12.24 -11.14 22.29
N PHE A 293 12.08 -9.91 21.83
CA PHE A 293 13.15 -8.92 21.81
C PHE A 293 13.63 -8.54 23.20
N ILE A 294 12.72 -8.42 24.18
CA ILE A 294 13.03 -8.16 25.60
C ILE A 294 13.89 -9.31 26.14
N LYS A 295 13.46 -10.57 25.95
CA LYS A 295 14.22 -11.76 26.37
C LYS A 295 15.62 -11.78 25.75
N TYR A 296 15.70 -11.52 24.44
CA TYR A 296 16.97 -11.42 23.74
C TYR A 296 17.88 -10.35 24.35
N ARG A 297 17.35 -9.14 24.60
CA ARG A 297 18.15 -8.04 25.15
C ARG A 297 18.61 -8.31 26.58
N ALA A 298 17.82 -8.94 27.40
CA ALA A 298 18.20 -9.31 28.76
C ALA A 298 19.41 -10.24 28.79
N ILE A 299 19.54 -11.15 27.79
CA ILE A 299 20.65 -12.08 27.67
C ILE A 299 21.87 -11.46 26.97
N ALA A 300 21.60 -10.76 25.83
CA ALA A 300 22.67 -10.27 24.95
C ALA A 300 23.33 -8.99 25.47
N TYR A 301 22.66 -8.23 26.32
CA TYR A 301 23.09 -6.92 26.81
C TYR A 301 22.83 -6.79 28.31
N PRO A 302 23.59 -7.49 29.17
CA PRO A 302 23.39 -7.49 30.63
C PRO A 302 23.48 -6.10 31.27
N GLU A 303 24.17 -5.15 30.62
CA GLU A 303 24.33 -3.78 31.06
C GLU A 303 23.01 -2.99 31.13
N PHE A 304 21.94 -3.46 30.47
CA PHE A 304 20.62 -2.85 30.59
C PHE A 304 19.81 -3.31 31.81
N GLU A 305 20.33 -4.30 32.58
CA GLU A 305 19.71 -4.80 33.80
C GLU A 305 18.24 -5.21 33.62
N LEU A 306 17.91 -5.77 32.45
CA LEU A 306 16.57 -6.27 32.12
C LEU A 306 16.37 -7.66 32.74
N SER A 307 15.17 -7.91 33.28
CA SER A 307 14.78 -9.23 33.79
C SER A 307 14.45 -10.24 32.68
N GLY A 308 13.99 -9.73 31.53
CA GLY A 308 13.56 -10.54 30.38
C GLY A 308 12.06 -10.87 30.37
N ASP A 309 11.32 -10.43 31.40
CA ASP A 309 9.87 -10.64 31.57
C ASP A 309 9.09 -9.31 31.72
N GLU A 310 9.72 -8.18 31.31
CA GLU A 310 9.04 -6.89 31.26
C GLU A 310 7.77 -6.96 30.40
N ASP A 311 6.73 -6.24 30.84
CA ASP A 311 5.46 -6.25 30.08
C ASP A 311 5.64 -5.54 28.72
N TYR A 312 5.44 -6.29 27.67
CA TYR A 312 5.57 -5.86 26.28
C TYR A 312 4.29 -5.24 25.72
N LYS A 313 3.16 -5.28 26.47
CA LYS A 313 1.90 -4.70 26.04
C LYS A 313 1.94 -3.19 26.14
N ARG A 314 1.22 -2.52 25.26
CA ARG A 314 1.18 -1.06 25.19
C ARG A 314 -0.26 -0.60 25.07
N VAL A 315 -0.58 0.54 25.68
CA VAL A 315 -1.85 1.22 25.50
C VAL A 315 -1.56 2.64 25.02
N GLY A 316 -2.16 3.03 23.91
CA GLY A 316 -2.01 4.36 23.35
C GLY A 316 -3.35 5.09 23.23
N ILE A 317 -3.31 6.40 23.30
CA ILE A 317 -4.40 7.30 22.92
C ILE A 317 -4.03 7.98 21.61
N PHE A 318 -5.00 8.25 20.75
CA PHE A 318 -4.71 8.87 19.46
C PHE A 318 -5.77 9.87 19.05
N VAL A 319 -5.34 10.82 18.25
CA VAL A 319 -6.20 11.65 17.40
C VAL A 319 -5.96 11.29 15.94
N GLY A 320 -6.97 11.41 15.11
CA GLY A 320 -6.86 11.02 13.71
C GLY A 320 -7.74 11.84 12.79
N HIS A 321 -7.40 11.74 11.53
CA HIS A 321 -8.15 12.31 10.43
C HIS A 321 -8.36 11.28 9.34
N GLU A 322 -9.55 11.29 8.74
CA GLU A 322 -9.90 10.46 7.59
C GLU A 322 -10.32 11.36 6.44
N LEU A 323 -9.61 11.24 5.31
CA LEU A 323 -9.98 11.86 4.04
C LEU A 323 -10.74 10.84 3.20
N ARG A 324 -12.02 11.03 3.04
CA ARG A 324 -12.90 10.07 2.38
C ARG A 324 -13.06 10.33 0.89
N ILE A 325 -12.77 9.32 0.08
CA ILE A 325 -12.95 9.30 -1.37
C ILE A 325 -13.92 8.15 -1.69
N ASN A 326 -15.20 8.45 -1.90
CA ASN A 326 -16.26 7.45 -2.12
C ASN A 326 -16.36 6.46 -0.92
N ARG A 327 -16.17 5.17 -1.17
CA ARG A 327 -16.13 4.10 -0.15
C ARG A 327 -14.72 3.81 0.35
N THR A 328 -13.70 4.51 -0.14
CA THR A 328 -12.32 4.41 0.31
C THR A 328 -12.00 5.68 1.10
N ALA A 329 -11.16 5.55 2.12
CA ALA A 329 -10.64 6.70 2.83
C ALA A 329 -9.14 6.53 3.10
N ILE A 330 -8.42 7.64 3.09
CA ILE A 330 -7.07 7.73 3.61
C ILE A 330 -7.19 8.09 5.08
N SER A 331 -6.63 7.29 5.96
CA SER A 331 -6.64 7.51 7.41
C SER A 331 -5.24 7.82 7.89
N SER A 332 -5.12 8.87 8.68
CA SER A 332 -3.88 9.27 9.37
C SER A 332 -4.18 9.44 10.85
N GLN A 333 -3.31 8.90 11.70
CA GLN A 333 -3.45 8.98 13.15
C GLN A 333 -2.10 9.29 13.77
N ILE A 334 -2.10 10.13 14.79
CA ILE A 334 -0.98 10.35 15.69
C ILE A 334 -1.41 9.92 17.09
N GLY A 335 -0.62 9.06 17.72
CA GLY A 335 -0.91 8.53 19.04
C GLY A 335 0.27 8.67 19.98
N TYR A 336 -0.05 8.57 21.25
CA TYR A 336 0.89 8.61 22.38
C TYR A 336 0.64 7.41 23.27
N TYR A 337 1.71 6.71 23.67
CA TYR A 337 1.59 5.60 24.60
C TYR A 337 1.40 6.11 26.03
N ALA A 338 0.19 5.92 26.54
CA ALA A 338 -0.16 6.18 27.94
C ALA A 338 0.39 5.08 28.87
N TYR A 339 0.45 3.82 28.37
CA TYR A 339 1.11 2.69 29.04
C TYR A 339 2.20 2.14 28.14
N PHE A 340 3.46 2.18 28.58
CA PHE A 340 4.63 1.84 27.80
C PHE A 340 5.76 1.36 28.73
N PRO A 341 5.62 0.18 29.36
CA PRO A 341 6.55 -0.28 30.40
C PRO A 341 7.93 -0.58 29.88
N TYR A 342 8.07 -1.03 28.63
CA TYR A 342 9.34 -1.25 27.97
C TYR A 342 9.52 -0.23 26.84
N GLU A 343 10.40 0.76 27.07
CA GLU A 343 10.66 1.87 26.14
C GLU A 343 11.72 1.47 25.10
N PHE A 344 11.29 0.83 24.01
CA PHE A 344 12.19 0.44 22.92
C PHE A 344 12.27 1.46 21.77
N SER A 345 11.37 2.42 21.75
CA SER A 345 11.26 3.47 20.73
C SER A 345 10.61 4.72 21.31
N GLU A 346 10.30 5.71 20.48
CA GLU A 346 9.58 6.92 20.87
C GLU A 346 8.17 6.62 21.40
N ARG A 347 7.70 7.42 22.38
CA ARG A 347 6.33 7.32 22.92
C ARG A 347 5.25 7.75 21.94
N ILE A 348 5.62 8.42 20.85
CA ILE A 348 4.70 8.84 19.79
C ILE A 348 4.73 7.79 18.68
N TYR A 349 3.55 7.36 18.26
CA TYR A 349 3.40 6.53 17.06
C TYR A 349 2.52 7.22 16.02
N LEU A 350 2.82 6.92 14.78
CA LEU A 350 2.03 7.32 13.62
C LEU A 350 1.35 6.10 13.01
N ARG A 351 0.15 6.30 12.49
CA ARG A 351 -0.52 5.27 11.67
C ARG A 351 -1.07 5.94 10.43
N PHE A 352 -0.70 5.43 9.27
CA PHE A 352 -1.20 5.88 7.98
C PHE A 352 -1.73 4.69 7.19
N GLY A 353 -2.91 4.82 6.58
CA GLY A 353 -3.48 3.67 5.90
C GLY A 353 -4.69 3.98 5.03
N LEU A 354 -5.19 2.92 4.43
CA LEU A 354 -6.41 2.90 3.65
C LEU A 354 -7.51 2.18 4.42
N LYS A 355 -8.69 2.80 4.44
CA LYS A 355 -9.92 2.24 4.97
C LYS A 355 -10.91 2.07 3.82
N ARG A 356 -11.52 0.88 3.72
CA ARG A 356 -12.54 0.59 2.72
C ARG A 356 -13.84 0.24 3.39
N TYR A 357 -14.87 1.06 3.20
CA TYR A 357 -16.22 0.76 3.67
C TYR A 357 -16.85 -0.32 2.79
N LEU A 358 -17.24 -1.43 3.41
CA LEU A 358 -17.77 -2.63 2.74
C LEU A 358 -19.30 -2.61 2.71
N TYR A 359 -19.94 -2.33 3.85
CA TYR A 359 -21.38 -2.38 3.99
C TYR A 359 -21.93 -1.17 4.75
N LYS A 360 -22.79 -0.38 4.09
CA LYS A 360 -23.60 0.75 4.63
C LYS A 360 -22.83 1.67 5.61
N ASP A 361 -21.55 1.92 5.35
CA ASP A 361 -20.65 2.68 6.23
C ASP A 361 -20.51 2.12 7.66
N LYS A 362 -21.00 0.89 7.90
CA LYS A 362 -20.94 0.21 9.19
C LYS A 362 -19.78 -0.78 9.29
N LEU A 363 -19.56 -1.58 8.26
CA LEU A 363 -18.46 -2.54 8.21
C LEU A 363 -17.38 -2.00 7.30
N PHE A 364 -16.13 -2.07 7.72
CA PHE A 364 -14.98 -1.65 6.93
C PHE A 364 -13.76 -2.53 7.13
N ALA A 365 -12.90 -2.59 6.11
CA ALA A 365 -11.56 -3.14 6.19
C ALA A 365 -10.54 -2.02 6.21
N VAL A 366 -9.39 -2.27 6.86
CA VAL A 366 -8.26 -1.35 6.92
C VAL A 366 -6.96 -2.06 6.59
N ILE A 367 -6.06 -1.34 5.92
CA ILE A 367 -4.65 -1.68 5.81
C ILE A 367 -3.89 -0.45 6.23
N SER A 368 -3.02 -0.56 7.21
CA SER A 368 -2.26 0.57 7.75
C SER A 368 -0.80 0.20 7.98
N LEU A 369 0.06 1.20 7.86
CA LEU A 369 1.43 1.17 8.33
C LEU A 369 1.47 1.88 9.67
N LYS A 370 1.95 1.21 10.70
CA LYS A 370 2.29 1.81 12.00
C LYS A 370 3.78 2.09 12.03
N SER A 371 4.17 3.26 12.51
CA SER A 371 5.57 3.69 12.58
C SER A 371 5.86 4.54 13.82
N HIS A 372 7.13 4.60 14.21
CA HIS A 372 7.67 5.58 15.14
C HIS A 372 8.50 6.57 14.33
N LEU A 373 7.99 7.80 14.17
CA LEU A 373 8.52 8.76 13.20
C LEU A 373 8.64 8.14 11.78
N ALA A 374 9.84 8.08 11.24
CA ALA A 374 10.11 7.51 9.91
C ALA A 374 10.37 5.99 9.91
N GLN A 375 10.51 5.36 11.10
CA GLN A 375 10.79 3.93 11.21
C GLN A 375 9.50 3.12 11.23
N ALA A 376 9.29 2.27 10.23
CA ALA A 376 8.15 1.36 10.17
C ALA A 376 8.24 0.32 11.30
N GLU A 377 7.14 0.13 12.05
CA GLU A 377 7.03 -0.98 13.00
C GLU A 377 6.34 -2.18 12.35
N ALA A 378 5.17 -1.96 11.74
CA ALA A 378 4.41 -3.06 11.13
C ALA A 378 3.39 -2.58 10.10
N ILE A 379 3.07 -3.47 9.16
CA ILE A 379 1.85 -3.38 8.36
C ILE A 379 0.74 -4.10 9.12
N GLU A 380 -0.38 -3.39 9.33
CA GLU A 380 -1.56 -3.87 10.03
C GLU A 380 -2.71 -4.08 9.04
N PHE A 381 -3.33 -5.25 9.08
CA PHE A 381 -4.55 -5.60 8.35
C PHE A 381 -5.68 -5.70 9.36
N GLY A 382 -6.87 -5.19 9.05
CA GLY A 382 -7.94 -5.25 10.03
C GLY A 382 -9.33 -5.05 9.47
N PHE A 383 -10.28 -5.28 10.37
CA PHE A 383 -11.70 -5.05 10.16
C PHE A 383 -12.27 -4.24 11.31
N GLY A 384 -13.28 -3.44 11.01
CA GLY A 384 -13.93 -2.62 12.02
C GLY A 384 -15.43 -2.47 11.79
N LEU A 385 -16.10 -2.22 12.90
CA LEU A 385 -17.53 -1.88 12.97
C LEU A 385 -17.66 -0.41 13.36
N ARG A 386 -18.52 0.32 12.67
CA ARG A 386 -18.90 1.71 12.95
C ARG A 386 -20.38 1.75 13.36
N LEU A 387 -20.64 2.11 14.61
CA LEU A 387 -21.94 2.05 15.28
C LEU A 387 -22.65 3.41 15.31
#